data_e235b8da969f17db7b28d1e2f3096caa
#
_entry.id   e235b8da969f17db7b28d1e2f3096caa
#
_cell.length_a   1.000
_cell.length_b   1.000
_cell.length_c   1.000
_cell.angle_alpha   90.00
_cell.angle_beta   90.00
_cell.angle_gamma   90.00
#
_symmetry.space_group_name_H-M   'P 1'
#
loop_
_entity.id
_entity.type
_entity.pdbx_description
1 polymer ?
#
loop_
_entity_poly.entity_id
_entity_poly.type
_entity_poly.pdbx_seq_one_letter_code
_entity_poly.pdbx_strand_id
1 'polypeptide(L)'
;MPGNFTHVSSVPEDVRSSEIGVIGVIAPDLWKKHTPTESEYTDLFGNCLDKAPGYEQVLKLCSIEHGGTHFGSEPGDTNHANFKLLTSMFNNGQLDKNNIFFKGYIHHLRVDHDFYANSALCNNVAFEKDFALDKDKAIADLHTDWDKTNFSISTWYPEVIDLIDYLPEEAKKVIKFVEGNCKYISASSMKDFIEDMRKPRSLEELLGISE
;
A
#
# COMPACT_ATOMS: atom_id res chain seq x y z
N MET A 1 5.52 -2.20 7.64
CA MET A 1 4.80 -1.98 6.37
C MET A 1 5.67 -1.14 5.46
N PRO A 2 5.70 -1.41 4.16
CA PRO A 2 6.27 -0.52 3.17
C PRO A 2 5.70 0.88 3.33
N GLY A 3 6.52 1.92 3.09
CA GLY A 3 6.01 3.30 3.15
C GLY A 3 5.15 3.64 1.92
N ASN A 4 4.31 4.66 2.01
CA ASN A 4 3.43 5.12 0.92
C ASN A 4 4.16 5.26 -0.43
N PHE A 5 5.40 5.75 -0.42
CA PHE A 5 6.17 5.91 -1.65
C PHE A 5 6.53 4.57 -2.31
N THR A 6 6.84 3.55 -1.51
CA THR A 6 7.07 2.18 -2.02
C THR A 6 5.80 1.61 -2.66
N HIS A 7 4.64 1.79 -2.02
CA HIS A 7 3.36 1.34 -2.56
C HIS A 7 3.07 1.99 -3.92
N VAL A 8 3.15 3.32 -3.99
CA VAL A 8 2.90 4.06 -5.23
C VAL A 8 3.93 3.72 -6.32
N SER A 9 5.18 3.45 -5.93
CA SER A 9 6.24 3.11 -6.88
C SER A 9 6.11 1.69 -7.46
N SER A 10 5.42 0.79 -6.78
CA SER A 10 5.28 -0.62 -7.19
C SER A 10 4.06 -0.91 -8.06
N VAL A 11 3.19 0.08 -8.30
CA VAL A 11 1.98 -0.16 -9.10
C VAL A 11 2.23 -0.21 -10.60
N PRO A 12 1.45 -1.03 -11.36
CA PRO A 12 1.50 -1.06 -12.81
C PRO A 12 1.10 0.27 -13.45
N GLU A 13 1.48 0.46 -14.72
CA GLU A 13 1.24 1.70 -15.47
C GLU A 13 -0.23 2.12 -15.52
N ASP A 14 -1.14 1.18 -15.70
CA ASP A 14 -2.58 1.47 -15.79
C ASP A 14 -3.17 2.02 -14.48
N VAL A 15 -2.60 1.65 -13.34
CA VAL A 15 -2.99 2.20 -12.03
C VAL A 15 -2.34 3.56 -11.79
N ARG A 16 -1.02 3.67 -12.02
CA ARG A 16 -0.29 4.90 -11.72
C ARG A 16 -0.59 6.05 -12.68
N SER A 17 -1.09 5.78 -13.89
CA SER A 17 -1.56 6.80 -14.84
C SER A 17 -2.94 7.38 -14.46
N SER A 18 -3.55 6.91 -13.39
CA SER A 18 -4.85 7.36 -12.90
C SER A 18 -4.73 7.92 -11.49
N GLU A 19 -5.11 9.19 -11.29
CA GLU A 19 -5.18 9.80 -9.96
C GLU A 19 -6.03 8.94 -9.00
N ILE A 20 -7.19 8.46 -9.43
CA ILE A 20 -8.06 7.57 -8.64
C ILE A 20 -7.36 6.25 -8.29
N GLY A 21 -6.58 5.71 -9.22
CA GLY A 21 -5.78 4.51 -8.97
C GLY A 21 -4.73 4.74 -7.90
N VAL A 22 -3.99 5.86 -7.96
CA VAL A 22 -2.98 6.24 -6.97
C VAL A 22 -3.62 6.48 -5.60
N ILE A 23 -4.76 7.17 -5.54
CA ILE A 23 -5.53 7.33 -4.30
C ILE A 23 -5.94 5.96 -3.73
N GLY A 24 -6.37 5.03 -4.57
CA GLY A 24 -6.67 3.65 -4.15
C GLY A 24 -5.49 2.96 -3.50
N VAL A 25 -4.29 3.17 -4.04
CA VAL A 25 -3.05 2.57 -3.50
C VAL A 25 -2.73 3.03 -2.07
N ILE A 26 -3.05 4.27 -1.72
CA ILE A 26 -2.72 4.81 -0.38
C ILE A 26 -3.89 4.74 0.61
N ALA A 27 -5.10 4.51 0.12
CA ALA A 27 -6.33 4.52 0.91
C ALA A 27 -6.30 3.57 2.13
N PRO A 28 -5.74 2.34 2.05
CA PRO A 28 -5.63 1.47 3.22
C PRO A 28 -4.89 2.12 4.39
N ASP A 29 -3.83 2.85 4.12
CA ASP A 29 -3.05 3.54 5.15
C ASP A 29 -3.69 4.85 5.63
N LEU A 30 -4.37 5.58 4.74
CA LEU A 30 -5.07 6.83 5.10
C LEU A 30 -6.20 6.58 6.10
N TRP A 31 -6.99 5.54 5.88
CA TRP A 31 -8.18 5.23 6.69
C TRP A 31 -7.93 4.19 7.77
N LYS A 32 -6.69 3.87 8.03
CA LYS A 32 -6.30 2.85 9.01
C LYS A 32 -6.78 3.12 10.44
N LYS A 33 -6.95 4.39 10.79
CA LYS A 33 -7.25 4.83 12.16
C LYS A 33 -8.70 5.22 12.38
N HIS A 34 -9.44 5.50 11.31
CA HIS A 34 -10.84 5.91 11.39
C HIS A 34 -11.54 5.68 10.05
N THR A 35 -12.85 5.54 10.11
CA THR A 35 -13.70 5.52 8.91
C THR A 35 -13.84 6.94 8.37
N PRO A 36 -13.61 7.19 7.06
CA PRO A 36 -13.72 8.54 6.50
C PRO A 36 -15.15 9.08 6.62
N THR A 37 -15.26 10.36 6.91
CA THR A 37 -16.51 11.11 6.79
C THR A 37 -16.80 11.40 5.32
N GLU A 38 -18.05 11.77 5.00
CA GLU A 38 -18.42 12.16 3.63
C GLU A 38 -17.64 13.39 3.15
N SER A 39 -17.28 14.31 4.06
CA SER A 39 -16.44 15.47 3.72
C SER A 39 -15.02 15.02 3.37
N GLU A 40 -14.39 14.17 4.18
CA GLU A 40 -13.04 13.65 3.91
C GLU A 40 -12.99 12.84 2.61
N TYR A 41 -14.05 12.06 2.32
CA TYR A 41 -14.21 11.38 1.05
C TYR A 41 -14.28 12.38 -0.12
N THR A 42 -15.13 13.42 -0.01
CA THR A 42 -15.29 14.44 -1.04
C THR A 42 -14.00 15.21 -1.27
N ASP A 43 -13.33 15.60 -0.20
CA ASP A 43 -12.06 16.34 -0.26
C ASP A 43 -10.93 15.50 -0.89
N LEU A 44 -10.89 14.20 -0.58
CA LEU A 44 -9.88 13.29 -1.13
C LEU A 44 -9.99 13.13 -2.64
N PHE A 45 -11.20 12.94 -3.14
CA PHE A 45 -11.43 12.72 -4.58
C PHE A 45 -11.57 14.02 -5.38
N GLY A 46 -11.92 15.13 -4.72
CA GLY A 46 -11.95 16.46 -5.33
C GLY A 46 -12.69 16.49 -6.67
N ASN A 47 -11.97 16.88 -7.73
CA ASN A 47 -12.51 16.99 -9.09
C ASN A 47 -12.73 15.62 -9.79
N CYS A 48 -12.33 14.52 -9.16
CA CYS A 48 -12.43 13.17 -9.71
C CYS A 48 -13.60 12.37 -9.13
N LEU A 49 -14.55 13.03 -8.45
CA LEU A 49 -15.70 12.39 -7.79
C LEU A 49 -16.56 11.51 -8.73
N ASP A 50 -16.68 11.89 -9.99
CA ASP A 50 -17.41 11.14 -11.00
C ASP A 50 -16.78 9.77 -11.33
N LYS A 51 -15.51 9.60 -11.02
CA LYS A 51 -14.73 8.37 -11.23
C LYS A 51 -14.41 7.64 -9.92
N ALA A 52 -14.70 8.27 -8.79
CA ALA A 52 -14.47 7.70 -7.47
C ALA A 52 -15.39 6.48 -7.23
N PRO A 53 -14.99 5.55 -6.35
CA PRO A 53 -15.93 4.53 -5.88
C PRO A 53 -17.05 5.21 -5.11
N GLY A 54 -18.26 4.65 -5.08
CA GLY A 54 -19.33 5.19 -4.26
C GLY A 54 -18.96 5.23 -2.77
N TYR A 55 -19.38 6.27 -2.05
CA TYR A 55 -19.08 6.44 -0.62
C TYR A 55 -19.47 5.20 0.21
N GLU A 56 -20.62 4.58 -0.10
CA GLU A 56 -21.08 3.35 0.53
C GLU A 56 -20.10 2.17 0.34
N GLN A 57 -19.42 2.10 -0.80
CA GLN A 57 -18.41 1.06 -1.06
C GLN A 57 -17.16 1.31 -0.21
N VAL A 58 -16.75 2.57 -0.08
CA VAL A 58 -15.64 2.97 0.80
C VAL A 58 -15.95 2.65 2.26
N LEU A 59 -17.17 2.97 2.73
CA LEU A 59 -17.60 2.64 4.09
C LEU A 59 -17.56 1.13 4.34
N LYS A 60 -17.94 0.32 3.37
CA LYS A 60 -17.84 -1.14 3.49
C LYS A 60 -16.41 -1.62 3.66
N LEU A 61 -15.45 -1.03 2.93
CA LEU A 61 -14.04 -1.35 3.11
C LEU A 61 -13.53 -0.99 4.53
N CYS A 62 -13.99 0.14 5.07
CA CYS A 62 -13.53 0.64 6.38
C CYS A 62 -14.23 -0.01 7.57
N SER A 63 -15.43 -0.60 7.38
CA SER A 63 -16.27 -1.14 8.46
C SER A 63 -16.03 -2.61 8.80
N ILE A 64 -15.01 -3.24 8.23
CA ILE A 64 -14.75 -4.67 8.43
C ILE A 64 -14.09 -4.88 9.79
N GLU A 65 -14.68 -5.77 10.60
CA GLU A 65 -14.31 -6.00 12.00
C GLU A 65 -12.87 -6.52 12.18
N HIS A 66 -12.33 -7.24 11.21
CA HIS A 66 -11.00 -7.85 11.30
C HIS A 66 -9.96 -7.08 10.48
N GLY A 67 -8.97 -6.49 11.16
CA GLY A 67 -7.84 -5.80 10.54
C GLY A 67 -8.18 -4.47 9.85
N GLY A 68 -9.41 -4.00 9.93
CA GLY A 68 -9.82 -2.72 9.35
C GLY A 68 -9.55 -2.66 7.83
N THR A 69 -9.04 -1.54 7.36
CA THR A 69 -8.77 -1.30 5.94
C THR A 69 -7.74 -2.24 5.29
N HIS A 70 -6.95 -2.97 6.07
CA HIS A 70 -5.99 -3.95 5.58
C HIS A 70 -6.53 -5.38 5.48
N PHE A 71 -7.77 -5.61 5.89
CA PHE A 71 -8.44 -6.90 5.79
C PHE A 71 -7.68 -8.07 6.44
N GLY A 72 -6.96 -7.80 7.52
CA GLY A 72 -6.23 -8.82 8.25
C GLY A 72 -7.13 -9.95 8.74
N SER A 73 -6.57 -11.14 8.93
CA SER A 73 -7.29 -12.30 9.46
C SER A 73 -7.61 -12.17 10.94
N GLU A 74 -6.87 -11.31 11.65
CA GLU A 74 -7.01 -11.03 13.07
C GLU A 74 -7.06 -9.50 13.31
N PRO A 75 -7.66 -9.03 14.41
CA PRO A 75 -7.67 -7.61 14.74
C PRO A 75 -6.25 -7.04 14.84
N GLY A 76 -5.97 -5.99 14.05
CA GLY A 76 -4.67 -5.33 14.00
C GLY A 76 -3.65 -5.97 13.07
N ASP A 77 -3.95 -7.10 12.42
CA ASP A 77 -3.11 -7.65 11.36
C ASP A 77 -3.21 -6.78 10.10
N THR A 78 -2.10 -6.14 9.74
CA THR A 78 -2.00 -5.26 8.56
C THR A 78 -1.14 -5.86 7.46
N ASN A 79 -0.70 -7.12 7.62
CA ASN A 79 0.29 -7.74 6.74
C ASN A 79 -0.27 -8.93 5.95
N HIS A 80 -1.40 -9.49 6.40
CA HIS A 80 -1.96 -10.73 5.83
C HIS A 80 -3.42 -10.53 5.44
N ALA A 81 -3.66 -9.83 4.34
CA ALA A 81 -5.01 -9.53 3.87
C ALA A 81 -5.81 -10.81 3.56
N ASN A 82 -7.07 -10.82 3.97
CA ASN A 82 -8.02 -11.88 3.65
C ASN A 82 -8.58 -11.71 2.23
N PHE A 83 -7.80 -12.14 1.25
CA PHE A 83 -8.18 -12.04 -0.18
C PHE A 83 -9.46 -12.81 -0.51
N LYS A 84 -9.81 -13.87 0.25
CA LYS A 84 -11.07 -14.61 0.04
C LYS A 84 -12.29 -13.75 0.37
N LEU A 85 -12.21 -12.93 1.44
CA LEU A 85 -13.26 -12.00 1.79
C LEU A 85 -13.43 -10.93 0.71
N LEU A 86 -12.32 -10.33 0.26
CA LEU A 86 -12.33 -9.34 -0.83
C LEU A 86 -12.92 -9.91 -2.12
N THR A 87 -12.52 -11.13 -2.50
CA THR A 87 -13.09 -11.84 -3.64
C THR A 87 -14.60 -11.98 -3.53
N SER A 88 -15.09 -12.35 -2.33
CA SER A 88 -16.53 -12.46 -2.09
C SER A 88 -17.24 -11.11 -2.26
N MET A 89 -16.64 -10.01 -1.78
CA MET A 89 -17.22 -8.66 -1.91
C MET A 89 -17.33 -8.22 -3.38
N PHE A 90 -16.33 -8.53 -4.22
CA PHE A 90 -16.39 -8.26 -5.66
C PHE A 90 -17.42 -9.14 -6.36
N ASN A 91 -17.48 -10.42 -6.05
CA ASN A 91 -18.40 -11.36 -6.68
C ASN A 91 -19.87 -11.08 -6.31
N ASN A 92 -20.12 -10.55 -5.12
CA ASN A 92 -21.45 -10.18 -4.65
C ASN A 92 -21.88 -8.77 -5.10
N GLY A 93 -21.07 -8.07 -5.90
CA GLY A 93 -21.35 -6.72 -6.36
C GLY A 93 -21.30 -5.64 -5.25
N GLN A 94 -20.71 -5.94 -4.10
CA GLN A 94 -20.51 -4.96 -3.03
C GLN A 94 -19.44 -3.95 -3.39
N LEU A 95 -18.45 -4.36 -4.19
CA LEU A 95 -17.39 -3.52 -4.76
C LEU A 95 -17.43 -3.61 -6.29
N ASP A 96 -17.23 -2.48 -6.96
CA ASP A 96 -17.17 -2.43 -8.42
C ASP A 96 -15.79 -2.87 -8.94
N LYS A 97 -15.72 -4.06 -9.52
CA LYS A 97 -14.49 -4.63 -10.07
C LYS A 97 -13.87 -3.84 -11.23
N ASN A 98 -14.64 -2.95 -11.87
CA ASN A 98 -14.14 -2.12 -12.96
C ASN A 98 -13.60 -0.78 -12.50
N ASN A 99 -13.78 -0.40 -11.23
CA ASN A 99 -13.25 0.84 -10.71
C ASN A 99 -11.76 0.72 -10.38
N ILE A 100 -10.94 1.55 -11.02
CA ILE A 100 -9.47 1.53 -10.88
C ILE A 100 -8.99 1.79 -9.45
N PHE A 101 -9.79 2.47 -8.62
CA PHE A 101 -9.53 2.65 -7.19
C PHE A 101 -9.33 1.30 -6.50
N PHE A 102 -10.25 0.34 -6.72
CA PHE A 102 -10.15 -0.97 -6.07
C PHE A 102 -8.96 -1.77 -6.57
N LYS A 103 -8.58 -1.62 -7.84
CA LYS A 103 -7.35 -2.23 -8.34
C LYS A 103 -6.13 -1.70 -7.60
N GLY A 104 -6.04 -0.39 -7.39
CA GLY A 104 -5.00 0.24 -6.59
C GLY A 104 -5.03 -0.24 -5.12
N TYR A 105 -6.21 -0.31 -4.52
CA TYR A 105 -6.41 -0.75 -3.15
C TYR A 105 -5.94 -2.21 -2.93
N ILE A 106 -6.34 -3.12 -3.81
CA ILE A 106 -5.91 -4.52 -3.75
C ILE A 106 -4.41 -4.65 -4.00
N HIS A 107 -3.86 -3.82 -4.88
CA HIS A 107 -2.43 -3.79 -5.13
C HIS A 107 -1.63 -3.42 -3.86
N HIS A 108 -2.08 -2.40 -3.11
CA HIS A 108 -1.48 -2.06 -1.80
C HIS A 108 -1.44 -3.29 -0.88
N LEU A 109 -2.58 -3.94 -0.69
CA LEU A 109 -2.68 -5.12 0.18
C LEU A 109 -1.78 -6.27 -0.29
N ARG A 110 -1.62 -6.41 -1.61
CA ARG A 110 -0.74 -7.42 -2.20
C ARG A 110 0.73 -7.10 -1.96
N VAL A 111 1.12 -5.84 -2.09
CA VAL A 111 2.48 -5.38 -1.78
C VAL A 111 2.82 -5.67 -0.32
N ASP A 112 1.93 -5.35 0.62
CA ASP A 112 2.13 -5.66 2.02
C ASP A 112 2.31 -7.17 2.25
N HIS A 113 1.37 -7.95 1.75
CA HIS A 113 1.41 -9.40 1.90
C HIS A 113 2.70 -10.01 1.35
N ASP A 114 3.04 -9.69 0.10
CA ASP A 114 4.19 -10.28 -0.59
C ASP A 114 5.52 -9.76 -0.01
N PHE A 115 5.55 -8.52 0.48
CA PHE A 115 6.71 -7.97 1.17
C PHE A 115 7.05 -8.77 2.44
N TYR A 116 6.06 -9.03 3.28
CA TYR A 116 6.28 -9.79 4.52
C TYR A 116 6.54 -11.27 4.29
N ALA A 117 5.98 -11.85 3.24
CA ALA A 117 6.24 -13.23 2.85
C ALA A 117 7.67 -13.44 2.31
N ASN A 118 8.36 -12.36 1.89
CA ASN A 118 9.68 -12.44 1.25
C ASN A 118 10.82 -12.05 2.21
N SER A 119 11.40 -13.05 2.86
CA SER A 119 12.53 -12.85 3.79
C SER A 119 13.80 -12.25 3.15
N ALA A 120 13.91 -12.22 1.81
CA ALA A 120 15.02 -11.59 1.13
C ALA A 120 14.91 -10.05 1.11
N LEU A 121 13.72 -9.50 1.30
CA LEU A 121 13.48 -8.04 1.31
C LEU A 121 13.85 -7.41 2.64
N CYS A 122 13.54 -8.08 3.75
CA CYS A 122 13.83 -7.59 5.09
C CYS A 122 14.59 -8.65 5.88
N ASN A 123 15.71 -8.25 6.49
CA ASN A 123 16.44 -9.12 7.41
C ASN A 123 15.71 -9.21 8.76
N ASN A 124 14.65 -10.01 8.78
CA ASN A 124 13.79 -10.18 9.95
C ASN A 124 14.57 -10.66 11.18
N VAL A 125 15.58 -11.54 11.00
CA VAL A 125 16.40 -12.05 12.11
C VAL A 125 17.18 -10.92 12.78
N ALA A 126 17.79 -10.01 12.01
CA ALA A 126 18.50 -8.88 12.56
C ALA A 126 17.52 -7.89 13.23
N PHE A 127 16.37 -7.64 12.61
CA PHE A 127 15.33 -6.78 13.18
C PHE A 127 14.79 -7.34 14.50
N GLU A 128 14.39 -8.60 14.54
CA GLU A 128 13.88 -9.26 15.76
C GLU A 128 14.88 -9.23 16.91
N LYS A 129 16.15 -9.46 16.60
CA LYS A 129 17.24 -9.38 17.60
C LYS A 129 17.33 -7.97 18.19
N ASP A 130 17.36 -6.94 17.35
CA ASP A 130 17.48 -5.56 17.81
C ASP A 130 16.20 -5.09 18.51
N PHE A 131 15.03 -5.53 18.03
CA PHE A 131 13.72 -5.26 18.64
C PHE A 131 13.62 -5.85 20.08
N ALA A 132 14.20 -7.04 20.29
CA ALA A 132 14.25 -7.64 21.62
C ALA A 132 15.20 -6.90 22.59
N LEU A 133 16.22 -6.21 22.07
CA LEU A 133 17.16 -5.44 22.85
C LEU A 133 16.66 -4.02 23.14
N ASP A 134 16.16 -3.33 22.13
CA ASP A 134 15.64 -1.96 22.19
C ASP A 134 14.58 -1.76 21.12
N LYS A 135 13.31 -1.93 21.50
CA LYS A 135 12.14 -1.85 20.62
C LYS A 135 12.05 -0.52 19.89
N ASP A 136 12.20 0.59 20.64
CA ASP A 136 11.97 1.92 20.07
C ASP A 136 13.07 2.29 19.07
N LYS A 137 14.30 1.91 19.39
CA LYS A 137 15.42 2.09 18.47
C LYS A 137 15.29 1.22 17.22
N ALA A 138 14.90 -0.05 17.33
CA ALA A 138 14.73 -0.92 16.18
C ALA A 138 13.64 -0.41 15.24
N ILE A 139 12.53 0.10 15.79
CA ILE A 139 11.46 0.73 15.00
C ILE A 139 11.97 2.01 14.31
N ALA A 140 12.71 2.86 15.00
CA ALA A 140 13.29 4.08 14.42
C ALA A 140 14.30 3.77 13.30
N ASP A 141 15.15 2.74 13.48
CA ASP A 141 16.08 2.27 12.46
C ASP A 141 15.33 1.74 11.21
N LEU A 142 14.22 1.00 11.39
CA LEU A 142 13.40 0.51 10.28
C LEU A 142 12.72 1.67 9.52
N HIS A 143 12.21 2.69 10.22
CA HIS A 143 11.66 3.88 9.58
C HIS A 143 12.73 4.63 8.78
N THR A 144 13.96 4.72 9.32
CA THR A 144 15.10 5.30 8.59
C THR A 144 15.43 4.49 7.34
N ASP A 145 15.33 3.17 7.38
CA ASP A 145 15.52 2.31 6.21
C ASP A 145 14.45 2.56 5.14
N TRP A 146 13.20 2.84 5.53
CA TRP A 146 12.17 3.26 4.55
C TRP A 146 12.52 4.60 3.88
N ASP A 147 13.01 5.58 4.63
CA ASP A 147 13.45 6.87 4.07
C ASP A 147 14.61 6.69 3.08
N LYS A 148 15.54 5.77 3.36
CA LYS A 148 16.65 5.41 2.45
C LYS A 148 16.17 4.62 1.23
N THR A 149 15.20 3.74 1.42
CA THR A 149 14.56 3.00 0.34
C THR A 149 13.86 3.96 -0.62
N ASN A 150 13.14 4.96 -0.10
CA ASN A 150 12.51 6.00 -0.91
C ASN A 150 13.55 6.76 -1.77
N PHE A 151 14.71 7.10 -1.21
CA PHE A 151 15.79 7.73 -1.99
C PHE A 151 16.27 6.81 -3.12
N SER A 152 16.49 5.53 -2.83
CA SER A 152 16.90 4.57 -3.85
C SER A 152 15.85 4.41 -4.95
N ILE A 153 14.57 4.29 -4.58
CA ILE A 153 13.45 4.19 -5.51
C ILE A 153 13.36 5.44 -6.40
N SER A 154 13.49 6.64 -5.83
CA SER A 154 13.45 7.89 -6.62
C SER A 154 14.59 8.00 -7.61
N THR A 155 15.72 7.36 -7.34
CA THR A 155 16.86 7.27 -8.25
C THR A 155 16.62 6.27 -9.38
N TRP A 156 16.01 5.11 -9.07
CA TRP A 156 15.72 4.08 -10.09
C TRP A 156 14.53 4.45 -10.98
N TYR A 157 13.56 5.17 -10.43
CA TYR A 157 12.27 5.48 -11.05
C TYR A 157 11.90 6.94 -10.82
N PRO A 158 12.63 7.89 -11.43
CA PRO A 158 12.39 9.33 -11.19
C PRO A 158 10.97 9.76 -11.56
N GLU A 159 10.31 9.06 -12.48
CA GLU A 159 8.94 9.34 -12.90
C GLU A 159 7.89 9.16 -11.80
N VAL A 160 8.19 8.42 -10.74
CA VAL A 160 7.23 8.22 -9.65
C VAL A 160 7.20 9.40 -8.66
N ILE A 161 8.16 10.31 -8.73
CA ILE A 161 8.18 11.51 -7.89
C ILE A 161 6.93 12.37 -8.16
N ASP A 162 6.52 12.47 -9.43
CA ASP A 162 5.35 13.25 -9.84
C ASP A 162 4.04 12.66 -9.27
N LEU A 163 4.02 11.37 -8.94
CA LEU A 163 2.85 10.74 -8.32
C LEU A 163 2.60 11.20 -6.89
N ILE A 164 3.60 11.78 -6.23
CA ILE A 164 3.45 12.37 -4.90
C ILE A 164 2.43 13.52 -4.94
N ASP A 165 2.30 14.20 -6.08
CA ASP A 165 1.36 15.31 -6.23
C ASP A 165 -0.10 14.87 -6.11
N TYR A 166 -0.41 13.62 -6.42
CA TYR A 166 -1.75 13.05 -6.23
C TYR A 166 -2.06 12.64 -4.78
N LEU A 167 -1.06 12.63 -3.91
CA LEU A 167 -1.23 12.21 -2.53
C LEU A 167 -1.80 13.34 -1.67
N PRO A 168 -2.67 13.03 -0.68
CA PRO A 168 -3.07 14.01 0.32
C PRO A 168 -1.86 14.51 1.13
N GLU A 169 -1.96 15.72 1.65
CA GLU A 169 -0.88 16.38 2.40
C GLU A 169 -0.37 15.55 3.59
N GLU A 170 -1.26 14.80 4.26
CA GLU A 170 -0.89 13.91 5.36
C GLU A 170 0.06 12.80 4.90
N ALA A 171 -0.22 12.20 3.74
CA ALA A 171 0.62 11.15 3.15
C ALA A 171 1.96 11.69 2.64
N LYS A 172 1.98 12.92 2.10
CA LYS A 172 3.21 13.59 1.65
C LYS A 172 4.17 13.87 2.80
N LYS A 173 3.67 14.34 3.94
CA LYS A 173 4.49 14.74 5.10
C LYS A 173 5.37 13.63 5.66
N VAL A 174 4.97 12.39 5.49
CA VAL A 174 5.73 11.23 6.01
C VAL A 174 6.73 10.65 5.02
N ILE A 175 6.70 11.10 3.76
CA ILE A 175 7.66 10.66 2.74
C ILE A 175 8.94 11.48 2.87
N LYS A 176 10.05 10.80 3.14
CA LYS A 176 11.38 11.41 3.19
C LYS A 176 12.34 10.64 2.29
N PHE A 177 13.36 11.34 1.82
CA PHE A 177 14.41 10.81 0.96
C PHE A 177 15.75 11.00 1.65
N VAL A 178 16.34 9.92 2.15
CA VAL A 178 17.61 9.94 2.87
C VAL A 178 18.63 9.07 2.14
N GLU A 179 19.76 9.62 1.74
CA GLU A 179 20.83 8.84 1.14
C GLU A 179 21.52 7.93 2.17
N GLY A 180 21.85 6.71 1.77
CA GLY A 180 22.62 5.78 2.61
C GLY A 180 22.20 4.32 2.47
N ASN A 181 22.95 3.46 3.15
CA ASN A 181 22.64 2.02 3.18
C ASN A 181 21.61 1.70 4.25
N CYS A 182 20.65 0.84 3.90
CA CYS A 182 19.68 0.29 4.82
C CYS A 182 20.34 -0.73 5.77
N LYS A 183 19.79 -0.85 6.96
CA LYS A 183 20.23 -1.80 7.98
C LYS A 183 19.51 -3.15 7.83
N TYR A 184 18.22 -3.11 7.59
CA TYR A 184 17.35 -4.28 7.53
C TYR A 184 16.83 -4.55 6.12
N ILE A 185 16.64 -3.52 5.30
CA ILE A 185 16.05 -3.64 3.97
C ILE A 185 17.13 -3.83 2.91
N SER A 186 16.98 -4.85 2.06
CA SER A 186 17.88 -5.08 0.92
C SER A 186 17.46 -4.20 -0.27
N ALA A 187 18.28 -3.20 -0.61
CA ALA A 187 17.99 -2.33 -1.75
C ALA A 187 17.89 -3.08 -3.08
N SER A 188 18.78 -4.06 -3.34
CA SER A 188 18.73 -4.86 -4.57
C SER A 188 17.47 -5.70 -4.67
N SER A 189 17.14 -6.42 -3.58
CA SER A 189 15.91 -7.23 -3.54
C SER A 189 14.65 -6.35 -3.63
N MET A 190 14.70 -5.13 -3.08
CA MET A 190 13.61 -4.18 -3.20
C MET A 190 13.39 -3.74 -4.66
N LYS A 191 14.47 -3.53 -5.40
CA LYS A 191 14.36 -3.19 -6.82
C LYS A 191 13.67 -4.30 -7.61
N ASP A 192 14.14 -5.54 -7.45
CA ASP A 192 13.56 -6.72 -8.11
C ASP A 192 12.07 -6.89 -7.73
N PHE A 193 11.74 -6.68 -6.46
CA PHE A 193 10.37 -6.75 -5.95
C PHE A 193 9.47 -5.69 -6.62
N ILE A 194 9.91 -4.43 -6.68
CA ILE A 194 9.16 -3.35 -7.33
C ILE A 194 8.97 -3.67 -8.82
N GLU A 195 10.01 -4.14 -9.51
CA GLU A 195 9.93 -4.52 -10.92
C GLU A 195 8.93 -5.65 -11.16
N ASP A 196 8.87 -6.63 -10.25
CA ASP A 196 7.86 -7.69 -10.32
C ASP A 196 6.45 -7.17 -10.07
N MET A 197 6.26 -6.34 -9.04
CA MET A 197 4.96 -5.76 -8.70
C MET A 197 4.42 -4.80 -9.77
N ARG A 198 5.28 -4.16 -10.57
CA ARG A 198 4.90 -3.30 -11.69
C ARG A 198 4.36 -4.03 -12.91
N LYS A 199 4.51 -5.33 -12.98
CA LYS A 199 3.96 -6.11 -14.10
C LYS A 199 2.45 -5.99 -14.12
N PRO A 200 1.84 -5.81 -15.30
CA PRO A 200 0.38 -5.78 -15.42
C PRO A 200 -0.22 -7.08 -14.86
N ARG A 201 -1.21 -6.93 -13.99
CA ARG A 201 -1.95 -8.04 -13.39
C ARG A 201 -3.44 -7.74 -13.44
N SER A 202 -4.25 -8.76 -13.69
CA SER A 202 -5.70 -8.64 -13.55
C SER A 202 -6.08 -8.52 -12.06
N LEU A 203 -7.31 -8.10 -11.79
CA LEU A 203 -7.82 -8.07 -10.42
C LEU A 203 -7.85 -9.49 -9.81
N GLU A 204 -8.21 -10.48 -10.61
CA GLU A 204 -8.25 -11.89 -10.23
C GLU A 204 -6.86 -12.40 -9.83
N GLU A 205 -5.82 -12.06 -10.60
CA GLU A 205 -4.44 -12.41 -10.26
C GLU A 205 -3.99 -11.74 -8.96
N LEU A 206 -4.34 -10.46 -8.75
CA LEU A 206 -4.03 -9.75 -7.51
C LEU A 206 -4.74 -10.36 -6.30
N LEU A 207 -5.95 -10.86 -6.46
CA LEU A 207 -6.71 -11.56 -5.45
C LEU A 207 -6.24 -13.01 -5.21
N GLY A 208 -5.35 -13.55 -6.08
CA GLY A 208 -4.89 -14.92 -5.99
C GLY A 208 -5.94 -15.95 -6.40
N ILE A 209 -6.90 -15.55 -7.23
CA ILE A 209 -7.87 -16.46 -7.84
C ILE A 209 -7.17 -17.06 -9.05
N SER A 210 -6.61 -18.27 -8.90
CA SER A 210 -6.15 -19.05 -10.05
C SER A 210 -7.38 -19.54 -10.83
N GLU A 211 -7.36 -19.35 -12.15
CA GLU A 211 -8.30 -20.03 -13.05
C GLU A 211 -8.21 -21.56 -12.92
#